data_1f0ea81692f1816c592457835d6227d4
#
_entry.id   1f0ea81692f1816c592457835d6227d4
#
_cell.length_a   1.000
_cell.length_b   1.000
_cell.length_c   1.000
_cell.angle_alpha   90.00
_cell.angle_beta   90.00
_cell.angle_gamma   90.00
#
_symmetry.space_group_name_H-M   'P 1'
#
loop_
_entity.id
_entity.type
_entity.pdbx_description
1 polymer ?
#
loop_
_entity_poly.entity_id
_entity_poly.type
_entity_poly.pdbx_seq_one_letter_code
_entity_poly.pdbx_strand_id
1 'polypeptide(L)'
;MIRPLNLLWLALGLAILIALPHLVTSSFAMDIFIRILLFSFIGVAWNLMGGYAKQLSLGHAAYFGLGAYTSTILQIDFGISPWIGMVAGGVVAMLASLPIGWLCFRLRGPYFTIATIATAQALMLIFLKFRDFAWGAEGTTIPNLGSAPLMMQFEGKAAYYYVVLGLLALGLTITWLIERSWMGYYLVAIGEDEDAAEAIGVNAPKIKRDIYMISSFLTALAGTFYTQYIYFIDPATAFSFNISIEAALVSIVGGIGTLWGPVIGTVLLGTTSALLQSWLGGRVGGIQLTIYSLILMAVILWRPTGLIGFATDMYQRYVRRQPARA
;
A
#
# COMPACT_ATOMS: atom_id res chain seq x y z
N MET A 1 4.83 27.47 6.78
CA MET A 1 4.64 27.48 8.25
C MET A 1 3.39 26.70 8.58
N ILE A 2 3.51 25.58 9.28
CA ILE A 2 2.35 24.79 9.75
C ILE A 2 1.71 25.61 10.89
N ARG A 3 0.44 25.98 10.75
CA ARG A 3 -0.27 26.71 11.81
C ARG A 3 -0.32 25.82 13.07
N PRO A 4 -0.13 26.37 14.29
CA PRO A 4 -0.11 25.58 15.53
C PRO A 4 -1.39 24.77 15.75
N LEU A 5 -2.52 25.22 15.19
CA LEU A 5 -3.79 24.52 15.21
C LEU A 5 -3.74 23.19 14.43
N ASN A 6 -3.01 23.13 13.30
CA ASN A 6 -2.86 21.91 12.51
C ASN A 6 -1.98 20.87 13.22
N LEU A 7 -0.97 21.32 13.99
CA LEU A 7 -0.15 20.45 14.83
C LEU A 7 -0.97 19.82 15.96
N LEU A 8 -1.90 20.55 16.54
CA LEU A 8 -2.77 20.05 17.60
C LEU A 8 -3.72 18.97 17.10
N TRP A 9 -4.32 19.15 15.92
CA TRP A 9 -5.18 18.12 15.30
C TRP A 9 -4.40 16.87 14.89
N LEU A 10 -3.18 17.00 14.39
CA LEU A 10 -2.28 15.88 14.08
C LEU A 10 -1.88 15.13 15.36
N ALA A 11 -1.53 15.84 16.42
CA ALA A 11 -1.19 15.23 17.70
C ALA A 11 -2.38 14.50 18.33
N LEU A 12 -3.58 15.09 18.25
CA LEU A 12 -4.81 14.46 18.72
C LEU A 12 -5.13 13.18 17.94
N GLY A 13 -5.04 13.23 16.61
CA GLY A 13 -5.24 12.05 15.76
C GLY A 13 -4.25 10.93 16.05
N LEU A 14 -2.96 11.27 16.24
CA LEU A 14 -1.94 10.30 16.61
C LEU A 14 -2.19 9.71 18.01
N ALA A 15 -2.58 10.54 18.99
CA ALA A 15 -2.92 10.08 20.33
C ALA A 15 -4.11 9.10 20.31
N ILE A 16 -5.14 9.37 19.51
CA ILE A 16 -6.28 8.47 19.33
C ILE A 16 -5.82 7.14 18.73
N LEU A 17 -4.98 7.17 17.68
CA LEU A 17 -4.46 5.95 17.05
C LEU A 17 -3.60 5.14 18.03
N ILE A 18 -2.78 5.78 18.86
CA ILE A 18 -1.96 5.08 19.88
C ILE A 18 -2.84 4.50 20.99
N ALA A 19 -3.90 5.20 21.39
CA ALA A 19 -4.80 4.74 22.47
C ALA A 19 -5.76 3.63 22.02
N LEU A 20 -6.01 3.49 20.71
CA LEU A 20 -7.03 2.60 20.13
C LEU A 20 -6.88 1.12 20.58
N PRO A 21 -5.67 0.49 20.60
CA PRO A 21 -5.53 -0.88 21.06
C PRO A 21 -5.92 -1.11 22.53
N HIS A 22 -5.88 -0.07 23.35
CA HIS A 22 -6.27 -0.15 24.77
C HIS A 22 -7.79 -0.01 24.95
N LEU A 23 -8.46 0.62 24.00
CA LEU A 23 -9.93 0.82 24.01
C LEU A 23 -10.68 -0.34 23.37
N VAL A 24 -10.04 -1.01 22.41
CA VAL A 24 -10.66 -2.10 21.65
C VAL A 24 -10.27 -3.46 22.22
N THR A 25 -11.18 -4.08 22.95
CA THR A 25 -10.99 -5.41 23.53
C THR A 25 -11.32 -6.57 22.59
N SER A 26 -12.08 -6.30 21.52
CA SER A 26 -12.48 -7.29 20.54
C SER A 26 -11.33 -7.68 19.61
N SER A 27 -10.96 -8.96 19.60
CA SER A 27 -9.93 -9.52 18.71
C SER A 27 -10.28 -9.34 17.22
N PHE A 28 -11.58 -9.45 16.88
CA PHE A 28 -12.07 -9.24 15.52
C PHE A 28 -11.91 -7.77 15.06
N ALA A 29 -12.28 -6.82 15.92
CA ALA A 29 -12.12 -5.41 15.61
C ALA A 29 -10.64 -5.04 15.43
N MET A 30 -9.74 -5.62 16.24
CA MET A 30 -8.31 -5.40 16.10
C MET A 30 -7.76 -5.90 14.75
N ASP A 31 -8.23 -7.07 14.26
CA ASP A 31 -7.87 -7.57 12.93
C ASP A 31 -8.28 -6.59 11.82
N ILE A 32 -9.47 -6.00 11.93
CA ILE A 32 -9.95 -4.99 10.97
C ILE A 32 -9.02 -3.77 10.97
N PHE A 33 -8.64 -3.25 12.14
CA PHE A 33 -7.75 -2.09 12.22
C PHE A 33 -6.35 -2.39 11.68
N ILE A 34 -5.77 -3.55 12.01
CA ILE A 34 -4.47 -3.98 11.47
C ILE A 34 -4.54 -4.07 9.94
N ARG A 35 -5.62 -4.65 9.40
CA ARG A 35 -5.84 -4.77 7.96
C ARG A 35 -6.00 -3.39 7.30
N ILE A 36 -6.76 -2.47 7.89
CA ILE A 36 -6.91 -1.10 7.40
C ILE A 36 -5.54 -0.40 7.36
N LEU A 37 -4.74 -0.49 8.42
CA LEU A 37 -3.41 0.13 8.44
C LEU A 37 -2.46 -0.48 7.41
N LEU A 38 -2.49 -1.81 7.25
CA LEU A 38 -1.67 -2.53 6.28
C LEU A 38 -2.00 -2.10 4.84
N PHE A 39 -3.29 -2.11 4.47
CA PHE A 39 -3.70 -1.69 3.13
C PHE A 39 -3.56 -0.19 2.91
N SER A 40 -3.65 0.63 3.96
CA SER A 40 -3.25 2.05 3.89
C SER A 40 -1.79 2.20 3.54
N PHE A 41 -0.91 1.42 4.17
CA PHE A 41 0.53 1.44 3.89
C PHE A 41 0.85 0.97 2.47
N ILE A 42 0.23 -0.14 2.02
CA ILE A 42 0.40 -0.62 0.63
C ILE A 42 -0.15 0.42 -0.36
N GLY A 43 -1.29 1.03 -0.06
CA GLY A 43 -1.87 2.11 -0.85
C GLY A 43 -0.95 3.33 -0.94
N VAL A 44 -0.32 3.75 0.17
CA VAL A 44 0.68 4.84 0.18
C VAL A 44 1.88 4.48 -0.70
N ALA A 45 2.39 3.24 -0.60
CA ALA A 45 3.47 2.76 -1.46
C ALA A 45 3.08 2.76 -2.94
N TRP A 46 1.87 2.27 -3.26
CA TRP A 46 1.34 2.28 -4.63
C TRP A 46 1.14 3.69 -5.18
N ASN A 47 0.65 4.61 -4.34
CA ASN A 47 0.34 5.98 -4.72
C ASN A 47 1.58 6.77 -5.18
N LEU A 48 2.78 6.39 -4.72
CA LEU A 48 4.02 6.97 -5.23
C LEU A 48 4.15 6.76 -6.75
N MET A 49 3.78 5.58 -7.24
CA MET A 49 3.86 5.26 -8.66
C MET A 49 2.58 5.60 -9.42
N GLY A 50 1.43 5.15 -8.92
CA GLY A 50 0.12 5.35 -9.56
C GLY A 50 -0.39 6.79 -9.46
N GLY A 51 -0.11 7.45 -8.34
CA GLY A 51 -0.58 8.79 -8.05
C GLY A 51 0.38 9.90 -8.49
N TYR A 52 1.56 9.93 -7.92
CA TYR A 52 2.53 11.00 -8.18
C TYR A 52 3.19 10.90 -9.55
N ALA A 53 3.63 9.70 -9.95
CA ALA A 53 4.22 9.49 -11.28
C ALA A 53 3.17 9.25 -12.39
N LYS A 54 1.88 9.20 -12.06
CA LYS A 54 0.74 8.92 -12.95
C LYS A 54 0.94 7.65 -13.82
N GLN A 55 1.70 6.68 -13.30
CA GLN A 55 1.94 5.39 -13.92
C GLN A 55 1.13 4.30 -13.23
N LEU A 56 0.03 3.88 -13.83
CA LEU A 56 -0.89 2.90 -13.25
C LEU A 56 -0.25 1.50 -13.26
N SER A 57 0.47 1.18 -12.17
CA SER A 57 1.10 -0.13 -11.99
C SER A 57 0.18 -1.07 -11.23
N LEU A 58 -0.08 -2.24 -11.79
CA LEU A 58 -0.79 -3.34 -11.12
C LEU A 58 0.13 -4.53 -10.83
N GLY A 59 1.44 -4.28 -10.78
CA GLY A 59 2.47 -5.26 -10.47
C GLY A 59 2.98 -5.25 -9.03
N HIS A 60 2.37 -4.48 -8.13
CA HIS A 60 2.84 -4.34 -6.74
C HIS A 60 2.80 -5.66 -5.96
N ALA A 61 1.90 -6.58 -6.32
CA ALA A 61 1.88 -7.93 -5.78
C ALA A 61 3.22 -8.68 -5.97
N ALA A 62 3.96 -8.40 -7.06
CA ALA A 62 5.30 -8.95 -7.27
C ALA A 62 6.25 -8.59 -6.12
N TYR A 63 6.27 -7.32 -5.72
CA TYR A 63 7.16 -6.83 -4.66
C TYR A 63 6.69 -7.24 -3.28
N PHE A 64 5.37 -7.29 -3.07
CA PHE A 64 4.78 -7.84 -1.86
C PHE A 64 5.21 -9.30 -1.66
N GLY A 65 5.07 -10.14 -2.69
CA GLY A 65 5.49 -11.53 -2.67
C GLY A 65 7.00 -11.70 -2.48
N LEU A 66 7.82 -10.92 -3.19
CA LEU A 66 9.29 -10.96 -3.01
C LEU A 66 9.70 -10.62 -1.57
N GLY A 67 9.10 -9.60 -0.96
CA GLY A 67 9.35 -9.25 0.44
C GLY A 67 8.95 -10.36 1.40
N ALA A 68 7.74 -10.89 1.23
CA ALA A 68 7.19 -11.99 2.01
C ALA A 68 8.09 -13.23 1.97
N TYR A 69 8.43 -13.70 0.77
CA TYR A 69 9.26 -14.89 0.58
C TYR A 69 10.69 -14.70 1.03
N THR A 70 11.33 -13.58 0.71
CA THR A 70 12.72 -13.32 1.15
C THR A 70 12.83 -13.36 2.67
N SER A 71 11.92 -12.70 3.37
CA SER A 71 11.93 -12.69 4.83
C SER A 71 11.65 -14.08 5.42
N THR A 72 10.69 -14.83 4.85
CA THR A 72 10.31 -16.15 5.35
C THR A 72 11.42 -17.18 5.11
N ILE A 73 12.07 -17.16 3.94
CA ILE A 73 13.23 -18.03 3.64
C ILE A 73 14.37 -17.74 4.61
N LEU A 74 14.72 -16.48 4.82
CA LEU A 74 15.77 -16.09 5.76
C LEU A 74 15.45 -16.52 7.20
N GLN A 75 14.18 -16.54 7.58
CA GLN A 75 13.75 -16.96 8.91
C GLN A 75 13.79 -18.48 9.07
N ILE A 76 13.23 -19.23 8.12
CA ILE A 76 13.08 -20.69 8.26
C ILE A 76 14.41 -21.40 8.01
N ASP A 77 15.14 -21.06 6.94
CA ASP A 77 16.33 -21.79 6.53
C ASP A 77 17.60 -21.30 7.25
N PHE A 78 17.65 -20.03 7.62
CA PHE A 78 18.85 -19.42 8.22
C PHE A 78 18.66 -18.94 9.66
N GLY A 79 17.43 -19.01 10.21
CA GLY A 79 17.14 -18.52 11.56
C GLY A 79 17.29 -17.01 11.75
N ILE A 80 17.28 -16.25 10.65
CA ILE A 80 17.47 -14.79 10.68
C ILE A 80 16.17 -14.12 11.11
N SER A 81 16.28 -13.11 11.97
CA SER A 81 15.14 -12.31 12.43
C SER A 81 14.35 -11.70 11.27
N PRO A 82 12.99 -11.79 11.27
CA PRO A 82 12.14 -11.16 10.27
C PRO A 82 12.29 -9.64 10.17
N TRP A 83 12.79 -8.97 11.19
CA TRP A 83 13.13 -7.55 11.12
C TRP A 83 14.26 -7.28 10.12
N ILE A 84 15.29 -8.12 10.13
CA ILE A 84 16.38 -8.08 9.16
C ILE A 84 15.85 -8.56 7.80
N GLY A 85 15.06 -9.66 7.80
CA GLY A 85 14.39 -10.20 6.63
C GLY A 85 13.51 -9.19 5.91
N MET A 86 12.82 -8.33 6.66
CA MET A 86 11.99 -7.24 6.11
C MET A 86 12.82 -6.23 5.30
N VAL A 87 13.95 -5.80 5.84
CA VAL A 87 14.86 -4.89 5.14
C VAL A 87 15.50 -5.58 3.94
N ALA A 88 15.96 -6.83 4.12
CA ALA A 88 16.55 -7.63 3.04
C ALA A 88 15.52 -7.86 1.90
N GLY A 89 14.29 -8.22 2.24
CA GLY A 89 13.19 -8.38 1.27
C GLY A 89 12.87 -7.07 0.54
N GLY A 90 12.90 -5.95 1.26
CA GLY A 90 12.79 -4.62 0.66
C GLY A 90 13.89 -4.33 -0.36
N VAL A 91 15.14 -4.65 -0.02
CA VAL A 91 16.29 -4.49 -0.94
C VAL A 91 16.16 -5.42 -2.16
N VAL A 92 15.77 -6.68 -1.95
CA VAL A 92 15.54 -7.64 -3.05
C VAL A 92 14.45 -7.13 -4.00
N ALA A 93 13.33 -6.65 -3.47
CA ALA A 93 12.24 -6.10 -4.27
C ALA A 93 12.67 -4.82 -5.02
N MET A 94 13.43 -3.95 -4.35
CA MET A 94 14.02 -2.75 -4.97
C MET A 94 14.96 -3.10 -6.12
N LEU A 95 15.82 -4.10 -5.95
CA LEU A 95 16.73 -4.56 -7.01
C LEU A 95 15.96 -5.25 -8.14
N ALA A 96 14.93 -6.05 -7.83
CA ALA A 96 14.06 -6.66 -8.83
C ALA A 96 13.26 -5.62 -9.63
N SER A 97 12.93 -4.48 -9.02
CA SER A 97 12.23 -3.40 -9.71
C SER A 97 13.05 -2.74 -10.82
N LEU A 98 14.38 -2.83 -10.79
CA LEU A 98 15.26 -2.26 -11.82
C LEU A 98 15.05 -2.91 -13.21
N PRO A 99 15.24 -4.23 -13.39
CA PRO A 99 15.01 -4.87 -14.67
C PRO A 99 13.54 -4.83 -15.10
N ILE A 100 12.61 -4.97 -14.14
CA ILE A 100 11.18 -4.89 -14.40
C ILE A 100 10.80 -3.48 -14.89
N GLY A 101 11.25 -2.45 -14.19
CA GLY A 101 11.02 -1.06 -14.57
C GLY A 101 11.65 -0.72 -15.91
N TRP A 102 12.90 -1.15 -16.15
CA TRP A 102 13.56 -0.94 -17.43
C TRP A 102 12.79 -1.52 -18.63
N LEU A 103 12.18 -2.70 -18.44
CA LEU A 103 11.34 -3.32 -19.47
C LEU A 103 9.99 -2.60 -19.60
N CYS A 104 9.31 -2.34 -18.47
CA CYS A 104 7.95 -1.82 -18.47
C CYS A 104 7.88 -0.33 -18.84
N PHE A 105 8.86 0.52 -18.47
CA PHE A 105 8.85 1.96 -18.80
C PHE A 105 9.07 2.28 -20.28
N ARG A 106 9.40 1.30 -21.11
CA ARG A 106 9.36 1.43 -22.57
C ARG A 106 7.94 1.46 -23.14
N LEU A 107 6.96 1.02 -22.32
CA LEU A 107 5.56 0.96 -22.68
C LEU A 107 4.83 2.16 -22.07
N ARG A 108 3.90 2.75 -22.83
CA ARG A 108 3.11 3.91 -22.38
C ARG A 108 1.64 3.49 -22.13
N GLY A 109 0.98 4.18 -21.20
CA GLY A 109 -0.43 4.02 -20.90
C GLY A 109 -0.82 2.60 -20.47
N PRO A 110 -1.90 2.03 -21.03
CA PRO A 110 -2.42 0.72 -20.63
C PRO A 110 -1.45 -0.44 -20.83
N TYR A 111 -0.51 -0.33 -21.78
CA TYR A 111 0.48 -1.38 -22.04
C TYR A 111 1.46 -1.54 -20.85
N PHE A 112 1.82 -0.44 -20.18
CA PHE A 112 2.60 -0.49 -18.95
C PHE A 112 1.87 -1.28 -17.86
N THR A 113 0.58 -1.02 -17.67
CA THR A 113 -0.25 -1.73 -16.68
C THR A 113 -0.27 -3.23 -16.95
N ILE A 114 -0.53 -3.63 -18.21
CA ILE A 114 -0.57 -5.06 -18.60
C ILE A 114 0.79 -5.72 -18.38
N ALA A 115 1.90 -5.06 -18.73
CA ALA A 115 3.24 -5.58 -18.52
C ALA A 115 3.57 -5.79 -17.04
N THR A 116 3.14 -4.88 -16.15
CA THR A 116 3.34 -5.03 -14.71
C THR A 116 2.52 -6.18 -14.12
N ILE A 117 1.28 -6.40 -14.61
CA ILE A 117 0.46 -7.57 -14.25
C ILE A 117 1.17 -8.86 -14.67
N ALA A 118 1.60 -8.92 -15.94
CA ALA A 118 2.29 -10.09 -16.48
C ALA A 118 3.55 -10.44 -15.68
N THR A 119 4.30 -9.43 -15.22
CA THR A 119 5.49 -9.63 -14.39
C THR A 119 5.13 -10.25 -13.03
N ALA A 120 4.08 -9.76 -12.37
CA ALA A 120 3.64 -10.31 -11.10
C ALA A 120 3.18 -11.77 -11.25
N GLN A 121 2.44 -12.08 -12.31
CA GLN A 121 2.00 -13.44 -12.61
C GLN A 121 3.17 -14.36 -12.98
N ALA A 122 4.16 -13.86 -13.73
CA ALA A 122 5.37 -14.63 -14.06
C ALA A 122 6.15 -14.99 -12.79
N LEU A 123 6.33 -14.06 -11.85
CA LEU A 123 6.96 -14.36 -10.55
C LEU A 123 6.15 -15.36 -9.76
N MET A 124 4.83 -15.23 -9.69
CA MET A 124 3.97 -16.22 -9.02
C MET A 124 4.19 -17.63 -9.58
N LEU A 125 4.21 -17.77 -10.92
CA LEU A 125 4.43 -19.06 -11.57
C LEU A 125 5.83 -19.64 -11.30
N ILE A 126 6.86 -18.79 -11.21
CA ILE A 126 8.21 -19.19 -10.83
C ILE A 126 8.19 -19.78 -9.43
N PHE A 127 7.61 -19.06 -8.45
CA PHE A 127 7.54 -19.54 -7.06
C PHE A 127 6.67 -20.80 -6.91
N LEU A 128 5.60 -20.92 -7.68
CA LEU A 128 4.78 -22.15 -7.73
C LEU A 128 5.56 -23.37 -8.22
N LYS A 129 6.47 -23.19 -9.19
CA LYS A 129 7.23 -24.28 -9.80
C LYS A 129 8.40 -24.76 -8.93
N PHE A 130 9.08 -23.85 -8.26
CA PHE A 130 10.30 -24.16 -7.50
C PHE A 130 9.97 -24.60 -6.07
N ARG A 131 9.74 -25.92 -5.88
CA ARG A 131 9.40 -26.51 -4.57
C ARG A 131 10.56 -26.44 -3.57
N ASP A 132 11.77 -26.69 -4.02
CA ASP A 132 12.97 -26.75 -3.16
C ASP A 132 13.32 -25.41 -2.53
N PHE A 133 12.95 -24.33 -3.18
CA PHE A 133 13.29 -22.96 -2.76
C PHE A 133 12.08 -22.20 -2.14
N ALA A 134 10.87 -22.44 -2.65
CA ALA A 134 9.68 -21.64 -2.29
C ALA A 134 8.50 -22.50 -1.80
N TRP A 135 8.74 -23.75 -1.42
CA TRP A 135 7.73 -24.72 -0.97
C TRP A 135 6.59 -24.98 -1.99
N GLY A 136 6.69 -24.41 -3.19
CA GLY A 136 5.73 -24.62 -4.28
C GLY A 136 4.30 -24.18 -3.93
N ALA A 137 3.31 -24.87 -4.51
CA ALA A 137 1.90 -24.56 -4.33
C ALA A 137 1.36 -24.86 -2.93
N GLU A 138 2.01 -25.74 -2.17
CA GLU A 138 1.59 -26.09 -0.81
C GLU A 138 1.86 -24.98 0.20
N GLY A 139 2.83 -24.10 -0.13
CA GLY A 139 3.26 -23.07 0.81
C GLY A 139 3.93 -23.66 2.06
N THR A 140 4.13 -22.83 3.07
CA THR A 140 4.67 -23.26 4.36
C THR A 140 4.11 -22.44 5.51
N THR A 141 4.09 -23.06 6.69
CA THR A 141 3.72 -22.38 7.94
C THR A 141 4.98 -21.89 8.65
N ILE A 142 4.91 -20.66 9.15
CA ILE A 142 5.97 -20.12 10.01
C ILE A 142 5.84 -20.75 11.40
N PRO A 143 6.92 -21.37 11.94
CA PRO A 143 6.88 -21.96 13.27
C PRO A 143 6.48 -20.91 14.32
N ASN A 144 5.47 -21.23 15.13
CA ASN A 144 5.07 -20.37 16.23
C ASN A 144 5.98 -20.65 17.43
N LEU A 145 6.83 -19.68 17.78
CA LEU A 145 7.75 -19.72 18.90
C LEU A 145 7.17 -19.14 20.21
N GLY A 146 5.88 -18.78 20.19
CA GLY A 146 5.23 -18.07 21.29
C GLY A 146 5.61 -16.58 21.30
N SER A 147 5.88 -16.03 22.48
CA SER A 147 6.31 -14.62 22.58
C SER A 147 7.80 -14.48 22.26
N ALA A 148 8.09 -14.18 21.01
CA ALA A 148 9.45 -13.95 20.51
C ALA A 148 9.54 -12.63 19.71
N PRO A 149 9.62 -11.45 20.37
CA PRO A 149 9.63 -10.13 19.70
C PRO A 149 10.74 -9.96 18.67
N LEU A 150 11.91 -10.60 18.88
CA LEU A 150 13.02 -10.61 17.93
C LEU A 150 12.65 -11.36 16.63
N MET A 151 11.73 -12.31 16.70
CA MET A 151 11.18 -13.03 15.55
C MET A 151 9.84 -12.45 15.08
N MET A 152 9.53 -11.21 15.45
CA MET A 152 8.28 -10.50 15.15
C MET A 152 7.02 -11.31 15.53
N GLN A 153 7.11 -12.12 16.58
CA GLN A 153 6.02 -12.93 17.12
C GLN A 153 5.61 -12.40 18.49
N PHE A 154 4.33 -12.09 18.61
CA PHE A 154 3.76 -11.46 19.80
C PHE A 154 2.51 -12.21 20.25
N GLU A 155 2.29 -12.31 21.57
CA GLU A 155 1.10 -12.95 22.14
C GLU A 155 -0.20 -12.17 21.85
N GLY A 156 -0.07 -10.86 21.69
CA GLY A 156 -1.22 -9.96 21.53
C GLY A 156 -1.25 -9.24 20.18
N LYS A 157 -2.44 -9.03 19.62
CA LYS A 157 -2.64 -8.28 18.38
C LYS A 157 -2.25 -6.80 18.48
N ALA A 158 -2.23 -6.23 19.68
CA ALA A 158 -1.82 -4.85 19.92
C ALA A 158 -0.38 -4.56 19.44
N ALA A 159 0.54 -5.50 19.64
CA ALA A 159 1.91 -5.34 19.16
C ALA A 159 1.99 -5.30 17.63
N TYR A 160 1.27 -6.18 16.94
CA TYR A 160 1.17 -6.14 15.46
C TYR A 160 0.54 -4.83 14.97
N TYR A 161 -0.46 -4.31 15.69
CA TYR A 161 -1.05 -3.02 15.37
C TYR A 161 0.00 -1.89 15.43
N TYR A 162 0.84 -1.84 16.46
CA TYR A 162 1.90 -0.82 16.56
C TYR A 162 2.97 -0.98 15.50
N VAL A 163 3.32 -2.22 15.12
CA VAL A 163 4.28 -2.46 14.02
C VAL A 163 3.74 -1.91 12.71
N VAL A 164 2.50 -2.23 12.34
CA VAL A 164 1.93 -1.73 11.07
C VAL A 164 1.65 -0.23 11.11
N LEU A 165 1.31 0.33 12.27
CA LEU A 165 1.20 1.78 12.45
C LEU A 165 2.55 2.47 12.23
N GLY A 166 3.64 1.87 12.73
CA GLY A 166 5.01 2.35 12.47
C GLY A 166 5.38 2.29 10.98
N LEU A 167 5.02 1.20 10.28
CA LEU A 167 5.22 1.08 8.83
C LEU A 167 4.42 2.14 8.06
N LEU A 168 3.16 2.37 8.43
CA LEU A 168 2.34 3.43 7.81
C LEU A 168 2.95 4.81 8.05
N ALA A 169 3.39 5.10 9.28
CA ALA A 169 4.06 6.35 9.59
C ALA A 169 5.36 6.53 8.78
N LEU A 170 6.14 5.46 8.60
CA LEU A 170 7.32 5.44 7.73
C LEU A 170 6.95 5.77 6.29
N GLY A 171 5.94 5.09 5.71
CA GLY A 171 5.49 5.33 4.35
C GLY A 171 5.00 6.76 4.12
N LEU A 172 4.18 7.28 5.04
CA LEU A 172 3.71 8.67 4.99
C LEU A 172 4.86 9.67 5.10
N THR A 173 5.84 9.40 5.96
CA THR A 173 7.02 10.28 6.12
C THR A 173 7.86 10.30 4.84
N ILE A 174 8.13 9.14 4.24
CA ILE A 174 8.87 9.05 2.98
C ILE A 174 8.12 9.79 1.87
N THR A 175 6.82 9.57 1.73
CA THR A 175 5.99 10.26 0.73
C THR A 175 6.01 11.78 0.95
N TRP A 176 5.86 12.24 2.18
CA TRP A 176 5.92 13.66 2.52
C TRP A 176 7.28 14.30 2.21
N LEU A 177 8.39 13.56 2.45
CA LEU A 177 9.75 14.01 2.08
C LEU A 177 9.90 14.10 0.56
N ILE A 178 9.37 13.13 -0.19
CA ILE A 178 9.38 13.14 -1.65
C ILE A 178 8.59 14.32 -2.19
N GLU A 179 7.37 14.58 -1.69
CA GLU A 179 6.55 15.73 -2.11
C GLU A 179 7.29 17.06 -1.98
N ARG A 180 8.13 17.21 -0.96
CA ARG A 180 8.88 18.44 -0.68
C ARG A 180 10.26 18.51 -1.31
N SER A 181 10.70 17.44 -1.94
CA SER A 181 11.98 17.35 -2.61
C SER A 181 11.89 17.80 -4.08
N TRP A 182 13.03 18.01 -4.72
CA TRP A 182 13.09 18.23 -6.17
C TRP A 182 12.46 17.09 -6.97
N MET A 183 12.50 15.85 -6.45
CA MET A 183 11.84 14.69 -7.07
C MET A 183 10.32 14.89 -7.15
N GLY A 184 9.69 15.44 -6.12
CA GLY A 184 8.26 15.75 -6.13
C GLY A 184 7.86 16.73 -7.23
N TYR A 185 8.63 17.80 -7.42
CA TYR A 185 8.39 18.75 -8.51
C TYR A 185 8.52 18.11 -9.89
N TYR A 186 9.53 17.25 -10.09
CA TYR A 186 9.70 16.54 -11.35
C TYR A 186 8.58 15.53 -11.59
N LEU A 187 8.10 14.83 -10.56
CA LEU A 187 6.97 13.91 -10.68
C LEU A 187 5.69 14.63 -11.11
N VAL A 188 5.43 15.82 -10.58
CA VAL A 188 4.30 16.64 -11.01
C VAL A 188 4.45 17.04 -12.49
N ALA A 189 5.62 17.54 -12.90
CA ALA A 189 5.88 17.91 -14.28
C ALA A 189 5.72 16.74 -15.25
N ILE A 190 6.30 15.58 -14.95
CA ILE A 190 6.17 14.35 -15.75
C ILE A 190 4.70 13.89 -15.80
N GLY A 191 3.98 14.04 -14.69
CA GLY A 191 2.58 13.65 -14.60
C GLY A 191 1.65 14.52 -15.43
N GLU A 192 1.97 15.81 -15.66
CA GLU A 192 1.18 16.70 -16.52
C GLU A 192 1.48 16.44 -18.01
N ASP A 193 2.77 16.46 -18.40
CA ASP A 193 3.21 16.16 -19.76
C ASP A 193 4.66 15.67 -19.75
N GLU A 194 4.87 14.39 -20.03
CA GLU A 194 6.19 13.74 -20.00
C GLU A 194 7.11 14.29 -21.08
N ASP A 195 6.60 14.46 -22.29
CA ASP A 195 7.39 14.92 -23.44
C ASP A 195 7.80 16.41 -23.23
N ALA A 196 6.92 17.24 -22.67
CA ALA A 196 7.25 18.62 -22.30
C ALA A 196 8.30 18.69 -21.18
N ALA A 197 8.19 17.82 -20.16
CA ALA A 197 9.16 17.74 -19.07
C ALA A 197 10.55 17.32 -19.58
N GLU A 198 10.61 16.36 -20.51
CA GLU A 198 11.88 15.95 -21.14
C GLU A 198 12.47 17.07 -22.00
N ALA A 199 11.65 17.83 -22.71
CA ALA A 199 12.12 18.97 -23.53
C ALA A 199 12.83 20.06 -22.73
N ILE A 200 12.46 20.24 -21.44
CA ILE A 200 13.14 21.18 -20.53
C ILE A 200 14.27 20.54 -19.72
N GLY A 201 14.66 19.28 -20.04
CA GLY A 201 15.83 18.61 -19.48
C GLY A 201 15.55 17.70 -18.28
N VAL A 202 14.30 17.39 -17.95
CA VAL A 202 13.97 16.42 -16.91
C VAL A 202 14.17 15.01 -17.46
N ASN A 203 14.97 14.18 -16.77
CA ASN A 203 15.16 12.79 -17.14
C ASN A 203 14.00 11.93 -16.56
N ALA A 204 12.88 11.87 -17.29
CA ALA A 204 11.66 11.18 -16.85
C ALA A 204 11.88 9.67 -16.56
N PRO A 205 12.61 8.90 -17.39
CA PRO A 205 12.88 7.49 -17.09
C PRO A 205 13.65 7.28 -15.79
N LYS A 206 14.61 8.15 -15.48
CA LYS A 206 15.37 8.08 -14.22
C LYS A 206 14.46 8.34 -13.01
N ILE A 207 13.66 9.39 -13.06
CA ILE A 207 12.76 9.76 -11.96
C ILE A 207 11.71 8.66 -11.70
N LYS A 208 11.11 8.14 -12.78
CA LYS A 208 10.15 7.02 -12.68
C LYS A 208 10.78 5.76 -12.10
N ARG A 209 12.01 5.42 -12.50
CA ARG A 209 12.75 4.31 -11.94
C ARG A 209 13.01 4.49 -10.45
N ASP A 210 13.50 5.65 -10.05
CA ASP A 210 13.87 5.92 -8.66
C ASP A 210 12.65 5.87 -7.73
N ILE A 211 11.50 6.44 -8.15
CA ILE A 211 10.25 6.34 -7.40
C ILE A 211 9.70 4.91 -7.36
N TYR A 212 9.88 4.14 -8.45
CA TYR A 212 9.45 2.74 -8.51
C TYR A 212 10.24 1.86 -7.55
N MET A 213 11.55 2.11 -7.41
CA MET A 213 12.42 1.45 -6.43
C MET A 213 11.93 1.69 -4.98
N ILE A 214 11.58 2.94 -4.65
CA ILE A 214 11.06 3.29 -3.32
C ILE A 214 9.70 2.62 -3.09
N SER A 215 8.81 2.69 -4.06
CA SER A 215 7.48 2.07 -4.00
C SER A 215 7.55 0.56 -3.82
N SER A 216 8.44 -0.13 -4.56
CA SER A 216 8.65 -1.57 -4.45
C SER A 216 9.25 -1.97 -3.10
N PHE A 217 10.21 -1.19 -2.58
CA PHE A 217 10.77 -1.39 -1.25
C PHE A 217 9.69 -1.34 -0.17
N LEU A 218 8.87 -0.28 -0.13
CA LEU A 218 7.80 -0.14 0.85
C LEU A 218 6.76 -1.27 0.73
N THR A 219 6.40 -1.65 -0.48
CA THR A 219 5.45 -2.75 -0.71
C THR A 219 5.98 -4.08 -0.17
N ALA A 220 7.30 -4.33 -0.29
CA ALA A 220 7.94 -5.54 0.23
C ALA A 220 7.92 -5.61 1.76
N LEU A 221 8.07 -4.47 2.45
CA LEU A 221 7.94 -4.42 3.92
C LEU A 221 6.54 -4.88 4.35
N ALA A 222 5.49 -4.48 3.60
CA ALA A 222 4.13 -4.93 3.85
C ALA A 222 3.96 -6.44 3.67
N GLY A 223 4.62 -7.02 2.66
CA GLY A 223 4.61 -8.48 2.42
C GLY A 223 5.20 -9.25 3.58
N THR A 224 6.36 -8.83 4.09
CA THR A 224 6.97 -9.43 5.28
C THR A 224 6.06 -9.35 6.49
N PHE A 225 5.50 -8.17 6.77
CA PHE A 225 4.58 -8.00 7.91
C PHE A 225 3.35 -8.92 7.79
N TYR A 226 2.75 -8.99 6.61
CA TYR A 226 1.57 -9.82 6.36
C TYR A 226 1.82 -11.29 6.67
N THR A 227 2.94 -11.85 6.21
CA THR A 227 3.32 -13.25 6.41
C THR A 227 3.55 -13.56 7.87
N GLN A 228 4.23 -12.66 8.60
CA GLN A 228 4.45 -12.81 10.04
C GLN A 228 3.16 -12.68 10.85
N TYR A 229 2.18 -11.92 10.36
CA TYR A 229 0.88 -11.77 11.00
C TYR A 229 -0.03 -12.98 10.81
N ILE A 230 0.01 -13.62 9.61
CA ILE A 230 -0.84 -14.77 9.28
C ILE A 230 -0.17 -16.11 9.64
N TYR A 231 1.15 -16.14 9.83
CA TYR A 231 1.94 -17.36 10.06
C TYR A 231 1.89 -18.38 8.93
N PHE A 232 1.57 -17.94 7.73
CA PHE A 232 1.49 -18.80 6.55
C PHE A 232 1.88 -18.03 5.30
N ILE A 233 2.55 -18.72 4.36
CA ILE A 233 2.90 -18.16 3.05
C ILE A 233 2.66 -19.21 1.96
N ASP A 234 1.99 -18.77 0.90
CA ASP A 234 1.87 -19.50 -0.36
C ASP A 234 1.98 -18.53 -1.54
N PRO A 235 2.41 -19.00 -2.74
CA PRO A 235 2.59 -18.09 -3.89
C PRO A 235 1.29 -17.47 -4.39
N ALA A 236 0.17 -18.21 -4.33
CA ALA A 236 -1.11 -17.74 -4.82
C ALA A 236 -1.62 -16.54 -4.02
N THR A 237 -1.41 -16.52 -2.71
CA THR A 237 -1.77 -15.41 -1.82
C THR A 237 -0.74 -14.29 -1.87
N ALA A 238 0.57 -14.60 -1.78
CA ALA A 238 1.63 -13.61 -1.70
C ALA A 238 1.80 -12.77 -2.98
N PHE A 239 1.57 -13.37 -4.16
CA PHE A 239 1.62 -12.69 -5.46
C PHE A 239 0.21 -12.39 -6.01
N SER A 240 -0.83 -12.41 -5.16
CA SER A 240 -2.21 -12.22 -5.58
C SER A 240 -2.42 -10.87 -6.27
N PHE A 241 -2.99 -10.89 -7.46
CA PHE A 241 -3.38 -9.70 -8.20
C PHE A 241 -4.32 -8.78 -7.41
N ASN A 242 -5.12 -9.35 -6.52
CA ASN A 242 -6.03 -8.61 -5.64
C ASN A 242 -5.31 -7.59 -4.76
N ILE A 243 -4.07 -7.87 -4.31
CA ILE A 243 -3.26 -6.93 -3.52
C ILE A 243 -2.99 -5.65 -4.33
N SER A 244 -2.61 -5.80 -5.60
CA SER A 244 -2.36 -4.65 -6.49
C SER A 244 -3.62 -3.86 -6.78
N ILE A 245 -4.75 -4.54 -7.02
CA ILE A 245 -6.05 -3.90 -7.24
C ILE A 245 -6.49 -3.13 -6.00
N GLU A 246 -6.45 -3.76 -4.82
CA GLU A 246 -6.90 -3.14 -3.58
C GLU A 246 -6.06 -1.90 -3.24
N ALA A 247 -4.72 -1.97 -3.44
CA ALA A 247 -3.83 -0.83 -3.28
C ALA A 247 -4.16 0.34 -4.23
N ALA A 248 -4.48 0.03 -5.48
CA ALA A 248 -4.90 1.02 -6.47
C ALA A 248 -6.26 1.64 -6.10
N LEU A 249 -7.25 0.81 -5.75
CA LEU A 249 -8.61 1.25 -5.45
C LEU A 249 -8.68 2.15 -4.22
N VAL A 250 -7.98 1.79 -3.13
CA VAL A 250 -7.97 2.64 -1.92
C VAL A 250 -7.32 4.00 -2.21
N SER A 251 -6.32 4.03 -3.07
CA SER A 251 -5.65 5.28 -3.47
C SER A 251 -6.51 6.14 -4.38
N ILE A 252 -7.19 5.53 -5.36
CA ILE A 252 -8.08 6.24 -6.30
C ILE A 252 -9.31 6.79 -5.56
N VAL A 253 -9.97 5.98 -4.74
CA VAL A 253 -11.16 6.38 -3.99
C VAL A 253 -10.85 7.45 -2.96
N GLY A 254 -9.73 7.32 -2.26
CA GLY A 254 -9.33 8.31 -1.26
C GLY A 254 -8.87 9.63 -1.85
N GLY A 255 -8.17 9.59 -2.97
CA GLY A 255 -7.62 10.76 -3.69
C GLY A 255 -6.21 10.46 -4.21
N ILE A 256 -6.16 10.09 -5.48
CA ILE A 256 -4.91 9.75 -6.17
C ILE A 256 -3.92 10.92 -6.15
N GLY A 257 -2.64 10.66 -5.94
CA GLY A 257 -1.60 11.69 -5.90
C GLY A 257 -1.66 12.62 -4.67
N THR A 258 -2.34 12.20 -3.59
CA THR A 258 -2.35 12.95 -2.33
C THR A 258 -1.80 12.11 -1.18
N LEU A 259 -1.14 12.75 -0.21
CA LEU A 259 -0.50 12.07 0.92
C LEU A 259 -1.49 11.22 1.74
N TRP A 260 -2.67 11.77 2.04
CA TRP A 260 -3.68 11.15 2.90
C TRP A 260 -4.72 10.33 2.13
N GLY A 261 -4.71 10.37 0.80
CA GLY A 261 -5.66 9.66 -0.05
C GLY A 261 -5.79 8.19 0.29
N PRO A 262 -4.71 7.42 0.21
CA PRO A 262 -4.76 5.99 0.48
C PRO A 262 -5.30 5.65 1.87
N VAL A 263 -4.96 6.46 2.88
CA VAL A 263 -5.44 6.25 4.27
C VAL A 263 -6.96 6.43 4.35
N ILE A 264 -7.47 7.54 3.82
CA ILE A 264 -8.91 7.84 3.83
C ILE A 264 -9.68 6.81 3.00
N GLY A 265 -9.14 6.44 1.84
CA GLY A 265 -9.73 5.42 0.97
C GLY A 265 -9.79 4.06 1.66
N THR A 266 -8.73 3.65 2.36
CA THR A 266 -8.71 2.38 3.08
C THR A 266 -9.65 2.38 4.28
N VAL A 267 -9.71 3.48 5.03
CA VAL A 267 -10.67 3.60 6.14
C VAL A 267 -12.10 3.45 5.61
N LEU A 268 -12.46 4.11 4.51
CA LEU A 268 -13.80 3.98 3.95
C LEU A 268 -14.05 2.57 3.43
N LEU A 269 -13.22 2.07 2.53
CA LEU A 269 -13.43 0.78 1.86
C LEU A 269 -13.26 -0.40 2.81
N GLY A 270 -12.24 -0.37 3.69
CA GLY A 270 -11.98 -1.40 4.67
C GLY A 270 -13.09 -1.50 5.72
N THR A 271 -13.57 -0.37 6.24
CA THR A 271 -14.70 -0.36 7.18
C THR A 271 -15.97 -0.86 6.51
N THR A 272 -16.26 -0.42 5.28
CA THR A 272 -17.41 -0.88 4.51
C THR A 272 -17.37 -2.39 4.26
N SER A 273 -16.21 -2.90 3.83
CA SER A 273 -15.99 -4.34 3.62
C SER A 273 -16.18 -5.14 4.91
N ALA A 274 -15.64 -4.67 6.03
CA ALA A 274 -15.77 -5.32 7.34
C ALA A 274 -17.23 -5.35 7.83
N LEU A 275 -17.96 -4.24 7.67
CA LEU A 275 -19.39 -4.17 8.02
C LEU A 275 -20.22 -5.12 7.14
N LEU A 276 -19.99 -5.13 5.84
CA LEU A 276 -20.67 -6.04 4.93
C LEU A 276 -20.37 -7.50 5.27
N GLN A 277 -19.13 -7.81 5.64
CA GLN A 277 -18.73 -9.15 6.06
C GLN A 277 -19.44 -9.57 7.36
N SER A 278 -19.55 -8.68 8.34
CA SER A 278 -20.21 -8.97 9.62
C SER A 278 -21.73 -9.16 9.47
N TRP A 279 -22.38 -8.44 8.55
CA TRP A 279 -23.82 -8.46 8.38
C TRP A 279 -24.31 -9.51 7.38
N LEU A 280 -23.56 -9.73 6.30
CA LEU A 280 -23.96 -10.59 5.17
C LEU A 280 -23.10 -11.84 5.03
N GLY A 281 -21.93 -11.87 5.69
CA GLY A 281 -21.00 -12.99 5.63
C GLY A 281 -21.63 -14.26 6.21
N GLY A 282 -21.94 -15.22 5.35
CA GLY A 282 -22.59 -16.49 5.71
C GLY A 282 -24.04 -16.62 5.26
N ARG A 283 -24.71 -15.55 4.81
CA ARG A 283 -26.10 -15.65 4.31
C ARG A 283 -26.19 -15.97 2.83
N VAL A 284 -25.37 -15.30 2.00
CA VAL A 284 -25.32 -15.55 0.55
C VAL A 284 -23.89 -15.36 0.06
N GLY A 285 -23.27 -16.42 -0.48
CA GLY A 285 -21.91 -16.35 -1.04
C GLY A 285 -21.82 -15.32 -2.17
N GLY A 286 -20.85 -14.41 -2.08
CA GLY A 286 -20.57 -13.42 -3.12
C GLY A 286 -21.39 -12.12 -3.06
N ILE A 287 -22.50 -12.02 -2.35
CA ILE A 287 -23.32 -10.80 -2.27
C ILE A 287 -22.53 -9.63 -1.66
N GLN A 288 -21.66 -9.93 -0.72
CA GLN A 288 -20.76 -8.96 -0.10
C GLN A 288 -19.84 -8.31 -1.14
N LEU A 289 -19.22 -9.11 -2.02
CA LEU A 289 -18.34 -8.63 -3.09
C LEU A 289 -19.11 -7.80 -4.13
N THR A 290 -20.34 -8.19 -4.44
CA THR A 290 -21.21 -7.46 -5.36
C THR A 290 -21.57 -6.08 -4.82
N ILE A 291 -22.01 -5.99 -3.55
CA ILE A 291 -22.34 -4.71 -2.91
C ILE A 291 -21.10 -3.83 -2.81
N TYR A 292 -19.96 -4.40 -2.38
CA TYR A 292 -18.70 -3.68 -2.32
C TYR A 292 -18.32 -3.09 -3.67
N SER A 293 -18.40 -3.87 -4.75
CA SER A 293 -18.08 -3.42 -6.12
C SER A 293 -19.04 -2.33 -6.61
N LEU A 294 -20.35 -2.42 -6.28
CA LEU A 294 -21.33 -1.40 -6.61
C LEU A 294 -21.07 -0.07 -5.89
N ILE A 295 -20.73 -0.12 -4.59
CA ILE A 295 -20.36 1.07 -3.81
C ILE A 295 -19.12 1.71 -4.42
N LEU A 296 -18.10 0.91 -4.75
CA LEU A 296 -16.87 1.37 -5.35
C LEU A 296 -17.11 2.02 -6.71
N MET A 297 -17.92 1.39 -7.56
CA MET A 297 -18.30 1.94 -8.87
C MET A 297 -19.05 3.27 -8.71
N ALA A 298 -19.99 3.36 -7.77
CA ALA A 298 -20.72 4.60 -7.48
C ALA A 298 -19.77 5.73 -7.05
N VAL A 299 -18.80 5.45 -6.16
CA VAL A 299 -17.83 6.46 -5.70
C VAL A 299 -16.97 6.97 -6.86
N ILE A 300 -16.46 6.06 -7.70
CA ILE A 300 -15.61 6.43 -8.85
C ILE A 300 -16.40 7.23 -9.90
N LEU A 301 -17.63 6.82 -10.22
CA LEU A 301 -18.46 7.51 -11.22
C LEU A 301 -18.90 8.92 -10.76
N TRP A 302 -19.23 9.07 -9.47
CA TRP A 302 -19.71 10.35 -8.96
C TRP A 302 -18.57 11.32 -8.64
N ARG A 303 -17.36 10.82 -8.32
CA ARG A 303 -16.23 11.65 -7.87
C ARG A 303 -14.87 11.10 -8.35
N PRO A 304 -14.52 11.32 -9.63
CA PRO A 304 -13.27 10.83 -10.20
C PRO A 304 -12.02 11.44 -9.56
N THR A 305 -12.13 12.57 -8.85
CA THR A 305 -11.04 13.23 -8.10
C THR A 305 -10.81 12.62 -6.71
N GLY A 306 -11.63 11.62 -6.31
CA GLY A 306 -11.58 11.00 -5.00
C GLY A 306 -12.17 11.88 -3.88
N LEU A 307 -12.19 11.33 -2.67
CA LEU A 307 -12.80 11.98 -1.49
C LEU A 307 -12.07 13.26 -1.07
N ILE A 308 -10.74 13.27 -1.14
CA ILE A 308 -9.94 14.46 -0.79
C ILE A 308 -10.19 15.59 -1.79
N GLY A 309 -10.26 15.31 -3.10
CA GLY A 309 -10.60 16.28 -4.11
C GLY A 309 -11.96 16.95 -3.83
N PHE A 310 -12.95 16.14 -3.43
CA PHE A 310 -14.25 16.65 -3.03
C PHE A 310 -14.20 17.58 -1.82
N ALA A 311 -13.47 17.18 -0.78
CA ALA A 311 -13.33 18.00 0.43
C ALA A 311 -12.64 19.35 0.15
N THR A 312 -11.60 19.34 -0.71
CA THR A 312 -10.90 20.58 -1.11
C THR A 312 -11.77 21.47 -1.97
N ASP A 313 -12.54 20.93 -2.91
CA ASP A 313 -13.48 21.68 -3.74
C ASP A 313 -14.60 22.33 -2.90
N MET A 314 -15.16 21.59 -1.95
CA MET A 314 -16.16 22.13 -1.01
C MET A 314 -15.59 23.26 -0.17
N TYR A 315 -14.38 23.08 0.37
CA TYR A 315 -13.72 24.12 1.16
C TYR A 315 -13.45 25.38 0.35
N GLN A 316 -12.96 25.24 -0.88
CA GLN A 316 -12.72 26.40 -1.78
C GLN A 316 -14.02 27.12 -2.16
N ARG A 317 -15.10 26.38 -2.41
CA ARG A 317 -16.42 26.98 -2.66
C ARG A 317 -16.97 27.72 -1.44
N TYR A 318 -16.73 27.19 -0.25
CA TYR A 318 -17.15 27.85 1.00
C TYR A 318 -16.34 29.13 1.25
N VAL A 319 -15.02 29.10 1.07
CA VAL A 319 -14.13 30.25 1.25
C VAL A 319 -14.45 31.38 0.21
N ARG A 320 -14.71 30.98 -1.05
CA ARG A 320 -15.08 31.94 -2.12
C ARG A 320 -16.47 32.58 -1.90
N ARG A 321 -17.35 31.98 -1.11
CA ARG A 321 -18.68 32.50 -0.78
C ARG A 321 -18.69 33.48 0.41
N GLN A 322 -17.57 33.59 1.14
CA GLN A 322 -17.48 34.68 2.14
C GLN A 322 -17.19 35.98 1.40
N PRO A 323 -18.14 36.96 1.43
CA PRO A 323 -17.89 38.29 0.86
C PRO A 323 -16.68 38.88 1.58
N ALA A 324 -15.78 39.52 0.81
CA ALA A 324 -14.69 40.28 1.37
C ALA A 324 -15.27 41.21 2.46
N ARG A 325 -14.93 40.91 3.71
CA ARG A 325 -15.23 41.84 4.79
C ARG A 325 -14.42 43.12 4.49
N ALA A 326 -15.13 44.12 4.02
CA ALA A 326 -14.62 45.47 3.86
C ALA A 326 -14.17 46.05 5.20
#